data_b5b4a55f12e4fc1b7b38eaca4c335ddb
#
_entry.id   b5b4a55f12e4fc1b7b38eaca4c335ddb
#
_cell.length_a   1.000
_cell.length_b   1.000
_cell.length_c   1.000
_cell.angle_alpha   90.00
_cell.angle_beta   90.00
_cell.angle_gamma   90.00
#
_symmetry.space_group_name_H-M   'P 1'
#
loop_
_entity.id
_entity.type
_entity.pdbx_description
1 polymer ?
#
loop_
_entity_poly.entity_id
_entity_poly.type
_entity_poly.pdbx_seq_one_letter_code
_entity_poly.pdbx_strand_id
1 'polypeptide(L)'
;SSESVTEGHPDKVADTISDAVLDACLAQDKHSRVACETMVKSNLVVVAGEITTKADFDYNKVVRGAIEEIGYTDKSESFHAAGVHIMNALTAQSPDIAQGVDEKGAEGKKHAEQGAGDQGLMFGFACTETPNLMPAPIYYAHALGRKLTDLRKHKKVSWLRPDCKTQVSLQYNGNKIERIDAVVVSTQHRDTVKHSEIEAFIIENVIKDVLPKELLDSKTRYLVNPTGRFVIGGPEGDSGLTGRKIIVDTYGGMGRHGGGAFSGKDPSKVDRSAAYMGRYVAKNIVAAGLADRVEIQFAYAIGHPEPVSVHIDTFQTGKVDDDKIASAVTQVFSFKPANIVKQLNLLRPIYSKSTNYGHFGRTDDLDSLTWEKTDKAADLKKAAGA
;
A
#
# COMPACT_ATOMS: atom_id res chain seq x y z
N SER A 1 11.91 13.50 -1.77
CA SER A 1 10.92 13.64 -0.67
C SER A 1 9.79 12.66 -0.86
N SER A 2 9.32 12.07 0.23
CA SER A 2 8.10 11.25 0.23
C SER A 2 7.33 11.47 1.53
N GLU A 3 6.01 11.44 1.44
CA GLU A 3 5.12 11.48 2.60
C GLU A 3 4.57 10.10 2.93
N SER A 4 4.17 9.92 4.19
CA SER A 4 3.34 8.82 4.67
C SER A 4 2.29 9.32 5.63
N VAL A 5 1.28 8.51 5.85
CA VAL A 5 0.21 8.78 6.80
C VAL A 5 -0.03 7.56 7.68
N THR A 6 -0.51 7.78 8.91
CA THR A 6 -0.85 6.69 9.81
C THR A 6 -2.23 6.09 9.51
N GLU A 7 -2.53 4.97 10.13
CA GLU A 7 -3.81 4.25 9.99
C GLU A 7 -5.05 5.10 10.35
N GLY A 8 -4.88 6.15 11.17
CA GLY A 8 -5.95 7.06 11.56
C GLY A 8 -6.19 8.23 10.59
N HIS A 9 -5.37 8.39 9.55
CA HIS A 9 -5.67 9.35 8.50
C HIS A 9 -6.98 8.99 7.79
N PRO A 10 -7.87 9.94 7.48
CA PRO A 10 -9.19 9.64 6.92
C PRO A 10 -9.18 8.70 5.72
N ASP A 11 -8.29 8.95 4.75
CA ASP A 11 -8.19 8.07 3.58
C ASP A 11 -7.72 6.65 3.95
N LYS A 12 -6.82 6.50 4.93
CA LYS A 12 -6.37 5.17 5.39
C LYS A 12 -7.40 4.47 6.27
N VAL A 13 -8.24 5.21 6.99
CA VAL A 13 -9.43 4.64 7.64
C VAL A 13 -10.35 4.03 6.60
N ALA A 14 -10.62 4.74 5.49
CA ALA A 14 -11.42 4.22 4.39
C ALA A 14 -10.80 2.98 3.74
N ASP A 15 -9.50 3.01 3.46
CA ASP A 15 -8.76 1.87 2.93
C ASP A 15 -8.82 0.66 3.88
N THR A 16 -8.64 0.87 5.17
CA THR A 16 -8.66 -0.19 6.19
C THR A 16 -10.04 -0.85 6.28
N ILE A 17 -11.11 -0.07 6.23
CA ILE A 17 -12.48 -0.60 6.21
C ILE A 17 -12.71 -1.44 4.94
N SER A 18 -12.32 -0.93 3.78
CA SER A 18 -12.49 -1.63 2.50
C SER A 18 -11.74 -2.96 2.45
N ASP A 19 -10.50 -3.01 2.94
CA ASP A 19 -9.73 -4.25 3.01
C ASP A 19 -10.23 -5.21 4.12
N ALA A 20 -10.79 -4.70 5.21
CA ALA A 20 -11.44 -5.53 6.24
C ALA A 20 -12.68 -6.25 5.67
N VAL A 21 -13.47 -5.56 4.84
CA VAL A 21 -14.62 -6.18 4.13
C VAL A 21 -14.12 -7.25 3.13
N LEU A 22 -13.07 -6.96 2.37
CA LEU A 22 -12.46 -7.93 1.46
C LEU A 22 -11.97 -9.18 2.21
N ASP A 23 -11.24 -9.01 3.31
CA ASP A 23 -10.73 -10.13 4.10
C ASP A 23 -11.86 -10.95 4.73
N ALA A 24 -12.96 -10.31 5.17
CA ALA A 24 -14.14 -11.01 5.68
C ALA A 24 -14.80 -11.89 4.61
N CYS A 25 -14.85 -11.42 3.35
CA CYS A 25 -15.31 -12.21 2.22
C CYS A 25 -14.39 -13.41 1.96
N LEU A 26 -13.08 -13.16 1.81
CA LEU A 26 -12.11 -14.19 1.44
C LEU A 26 -11.89 -15.25 2.52
N ALA A 27 -12.13 -14.92 3.79
CA ALA A 27 -12.05 -15.87 4.91
C ALA A 27 -13.08 -17.01 4.79
N GLN A 28 -14.23 -16.77 4.16
CA GLN A 28 -15.30 -17.74 4.00
C GLN A 28 -15.46 -18.23 2.56
N ASP A 29 -15.17 -17.37 1.59
CA ASP A 29 -15.23 -17.69 0.16
C ASP A 29 -14.04 -17.10 -0.59
N LYS A 30 -13.01 -17.93 -0.81
CA LYS A 30 -11.78 -17.52 -1.50
C LYS A 30 -11.99 -17.06 -2.96
N HIS A 31 -13.15 -17.34 -3.53
CA HIS A 31 -13.53 -16.94 -4.91
C HIS A 31 -14.43 -15.71 -4.94
N SER A 32 -14.60 -15.02 -3.81
CA SER A 32 -15.34 -13.77 -3.75
C SER A 32 -14.81 -12.74 -4.75
N ARG A 33 -15.74 -12.06 -5.42
CA ARG A 33 -15.46 -10.89 -6.26
C ARG A 33 -15.84 -9.65 -5.47
N VAL A 34 -14.88 -8.80 -5.19
CA VAL A 34 -15.03 -7.66 -4.29
C VAL A 34 -14.47 -6.41 -4.94
N ALA A 35 -15.30 -5.40 -5.02
CA ALA A 35 -14.94 -4.01 -5.28
C ALA A 35 -15.67 -3.17 -4.23
N CYS A 36 -15.00 -2.93 -3.10
CA CYS A 36 -15.57 -2.22 -1.96
C CYS A 36 -14.86 -0.87 -1.79
N GLU A 37 -15.59 0.20 -1.93
CA GLU A 37 -15.14 1.57 -1.69
C GLU A 37 -15.80 2.10 -0.43
N THR A 38 -15.04 2.90 0.32
CA THR A 38 -15.50 3.48 1.59
C THR A 38 -15.29 5.00 1.56
N MET A 39 -16.28 5.73 2.04
CA MET A 39 -16.17 7.14 2.40
C MET A 39 -16.37 7.30 3.91
N VAL A 40 -15.53 8.13 4.53
CA VAL A 40 -15.67 8.49 5.95
C VAL A 40 -15.70 10.01 6.12
N LYS A 41 -16.61 10.52 6.93
CA LYS A 41 -16.67 11.95 7.32
C LYS A 41 -17.48 12.13 8.60
N SER A 42 -16.93 12.89 9.57
CA SER A 42 -17.55 13.12 10.86
C SER A 42 -17.94 11.79 11.53
N ASN A 43 -19.24 11.53 11.75
CA ASN A 43 -19.73 10.26 12.30
C ASN A 43 -20.35 9.33 11.23
N LEU A 44 -20.11 9.59 9.94
CA LEU A 44 -20.65 8.82 8.82
C LEU A 44 -19.60 7.93 8.19
N VAL A 45 -19.96 6.68 7.94
CA VAL A 45 -19.24 5.73 7.09
C VAL A 45 -20.20 5.26 6.00
N VAL A 46 -19.81 5.38 4.74
CA VAL A 46 -20.53 4.82 3.59
C VAL A 46 -19.65 3.75 2.98
N VAL A 47 -20.15 2.53 2.87
CA VAL A 47 -19.54 1.45 2.08
C VAL A 47 -20.38 1.23 0.84
N ALA A 48 -19.74 1.28 -0.33
CA ALA A 48 -20.41 1.19 -1.63
C ALA A 48 -19.59 0.31 -2.57
N GLY A 49 -20.23 -0.19 -3.63
CA GLY A 49 -19.57 -0.99 -4.66
C GLY A 49 -20.27 -2.32 -4.91
N GLU A 50 -19.55 -3.27 -5.48
CA GLU A 50 -20.09 -4.55 -5.91
C GLU A 50 -19.37 -5.72 -5.26
N ILE A 51 -20.14 -6.63 -4.66
CA ILE A 51 -19.64 -7.85 -4.04
C ILE A 51 -20.48 -9.05 -4.49
N THR A 52 -19.80 -10.05 -5.05
CA THR A 52 -20.37 -11.38 -5.31
C THR A 52 -19.63 -12.39 -4.46
N THR A 53 -20.29 -12.94 -3.44
CA THR A 53 -19.69 -13.84 -2.48
C THR A 53 -20.74 -14.82 -1.91
N LYS A 54 -20.27 -15.96 -1.41
CA LYS A 54 -21.03 -16.88 -0.57
C LYS A 54 -20.80 -16.66 0.91
N ALA A 55 -19.92 -15.69 1.27
CA ALA A 55 -19.67 -15.35 2.65
C ALA A 55 -20.90 -14.69 3.29
N ASP A 56 -21.18 -15.04 4.54
CA ASP A 56 -22.25 -14.48 5.35
C ASP A 56 -21.63 -13.89 6.64
N PHE A 57 -21.69 -12.55 6.76
CA PHE A 57 -21.16 -11.83 7.90
C PHE A 57 -21.86 -10.48 8.09
N ASP A 58 -21.78 -9.96 9.29
CA ASP A 58 -22.31 -8.63 9.64
C ASP A 58 -21.31 -7.53 9.23
N TYR A 59 -21.63 -6.79 8.17
CA TYR A 59 -20.86 -5.64 7.69
C TYR A 59 -20.67 -4.57 8.78
N ASN A 60 -21.68 -4.32 9.61
CA ASN A 60 -21.57 -3.34 10.71
C ASN A 60 -20.49 -3.77 11.70
N LYS A 61 -20.43 -5.05 12.03
CA LYS A 61 -19.41 -5.59 12.95
C LYS A 61 -18.02 -5.48 12.36
N VAL A 62 -17.84 -5.78 11.07
CA VAL A 62 -16.53 -5.67 10.37
C VAL A 62 -16.07 -4.22 10.33
N VAL A 63 -16.93 -3.28 9.91
CA VAL A 63 -16.60 -1.85 9.83
C VAL A 63 -16.25 -1.28 11.21
N ARG A 64 -17.05 -1.57 12.24
CA ARG A 64 -16.77 -1.09 13.61
C ARG A 64 -15.48 -1.70 14.16
N GLY A 65 -15.23 -2.98 13.91
CA GLY A 65 -14.00 -3.66 14.31
C GLY A 65 -12.75 -3.01 13.71
N ALA A 66 -12.78 -2.65 12.43
CA ALA A 66 -11.70 -1.95 11.77
C ALA A 66 -11.43 -0.56 12.38
N ILE A 67 -12.49 0.20 12.68
CA ILE A 67 -12.38 1.53 13.32
C ILE A 67 -11.84 1.41 14.74
N GLU A 68 -12.28 0.38 15.50
CA GLU A 68 -11.81 0.11 16.86
C GLU A 68 -10.32 -0.28 16.87
N GLU A 69 -9.88 -1.12 15.92
CA GLU A 69 -8.48 -1.55 15.79
C GLU A 69 -7.56 -0.37 15.48
N ILE A 70 -7.98 0.59 14.65
CA ILE A 70 -7.27 1.84 14.39
C ILE A 70 -7.12 2.64 15.71
N GLY A 71 -8.09 2.55 16.63
CA GLY A 71 -8.07 3.21 17.93
C GLY A 71 -8.98 4.41 18.04
N TYR A 72 -9.98 4.55 17.19
CA TYR A 72 -11.07 5.50 17.33
C TYR A 72 -12.12 4.92 18.29
N THR A 73 -11.82 4.97 19.58
CA THR A 73 -12.63 4.38 20.68
C THR A 73 -13.17 5.39 21.67
N ASP A 74 -12.70 6.64 21.62
CA ASP A 74 -13.09 7.70 22.54
C ASP A 74 -14.50 8.20 22.21
N LYS A 75 -15.46 7.91 23.09
CA LYS A 75 -16.89 8.26 22.90
C LYS A 75 -17.16 9.77 22.97
N SER A 76 -16.20 10.58 23.41
CA SER A 76 -16.33 12.03 23.40
C SER A 76 -16.07 12.65 22.02
N GLU A 77 -15.59 11.85 21.06
CA GLU A 77 -15.32 12.28 19.69
C GLU A 77 -16.48 11.94 18.76
N SER A 78 -16.65 12.72 17.70
CA SER A 78 -17.71 12.48 16.71
C SER A 78 -17.47 11.18 15.94
N PHE A 79 -16.21 10.85 15.61
CA PHE A 79 -15.84 9.62 14.92
C PHE A 79 -15.28 8.60 15.91
N HIS A 80 -16.06 7.60 16.26
CA HIS A 80 -15.63 6.47 17.08
C HIS A 80 -16.44 5.20 16.75
N ALA A 81 -15.83 4.03 16.94
CA ALA A 81 -16.35 2.72 16.51
C ALA A 81 -17.81 2.45 16.94
N ALA A 82 -18.18 2.79 18.18
CA ALA A 82 -19.53 2.56 18.69
C ALA A 82 -20.58 3.56 18.18
N GLY A 83 -20.16 4.79 17.77
CA GLY A 83 -21.06 5.89 17.48
C GLY A 83 -21.26 6.21 16.00
N VAL A 84 -20.42 5.70 15.09
CA VAL A 84 -20.56 5.99 13.66
C VAL A 84 -21.87 5.44 13.09
N HIS A 85 -22.46 6.20 12.17
CA HIS A 85 -23.56 5.76 11.33
C HIS A 85 -22.98 5.08 10.09
N ILE A 86 -23.42 3.84 9.80
CA ILE A 86 -22.94 3.06 8.67
C ILE A 86 -24.06 2.97 7.64
N MET A 87 -23.78 3.49 6.45
CA MET A 87 -24.63 3.32 5.27
C MET A 87 -24.02 2.26 4.38
N ASN A 88 -24.76 1.19 4.10
CA ASN A 88 -24.35 0.13 3.23
C ASN A 88 -25.08 0.25 1.89
N ALA A 89 -24.33 0.54 0.82
CA ALA A 89 -24.77 0.62 -0.57
C ALA A 89 -24.05 -0.43 -1.45
N LEU A 90 -23.64 -1.55 -0.85
CA LEU A 90 -23.05 -2.68 -1.58
C LEU A 90 -24.13 -3.47 -2.31
N THR A 91 -23.88 -3.82 -3.57
CA THR A 91 -24.77 -4.59 -4.42
C THR A 91 -24.05 -5.81 -5.00
N ALA A 92 -24.78 -6.73 -5.63
CA ALA A 92 -24.17 -7.80 -6.41
C ALA A 92 -23.55 -7.23 -7.72
N GLN A 93 -22.46 -7.83 -8.19
CA GLN A 93 -21.83 -7.44 -9.46
C GLN A 93 -22.77 -7.62 -10.65
N SER A 94 -22.73 -6.67 -11.58
CA SER A 94 -23.48 -6.77 -12.85
C SER A 94 -23.07 -8.02 -13.63
N PRO A 95 -24.05 -8.79 -14.19
CA PRO A 95 -23.77 -9.92 -15.06
C PRO A 95 -22.90 -9.55 -16.28
N ASP A 96 -23.04 -8.33 -16.80
CA ASP A 96 -22.32 -7.86 -17.98
C ASP A 96 -20.81 -7.71 -17.72
N ILE A 97 -20.41 -7.30 -16.52
CA ILE A 97 -19.00 -7.20 -16.11
C ILE A 97 -18.44 -8.61 -15.87
N ALA A 98 -19.22 -9.52 -15.29
CA ALA A 98 -18.79 -10.89 -15.01
C ALA A 98 -18.35 -11.66 -16.27
N GLN A 99 -19.01 -11.42 -17.41
CA GLN A 99 -18.69 -12.08 -18.70
C GLN A 99 -17.24 -11.82 -19.17
N GLY A 100 -16.64 -10.69 -18.79
CA GLY A 100 -15.27 -10.33 -19.17
C GLY A 100 -14.19 -11.07 -18.39
N VAL A 101 -14.50 -11.56 -17.19
CA VAL A 101 -13.54 -12.05 -16.18
C VAL A 101 -13.62 -13.57 -16.02
N ASP A 102 -14.79 -14.18 -16.26
CA ASP A 102 -14.99 -15.62 -16.04
C ASP A 102 -14.37 -16.48 -17.16
N GLU A 103 -13.88 -17.68 -16.80
CA GLU A 103 -13.27 -18.66 -17.72
C GLU A 103 -14.20 -19.07 -18.90
N LYS A 104 -15.51 -18.93 -18.73
CA LYS A 104 -16.50 -19.27 -19.76
C LYS A 104 -16.65 -18.20 -20.84
N GLY A 105 -16.10 -17.00 -20.65
CA GLY A 105 -16.06 -15.91 -21.63
C GLY A 105 -17.40 -15.52 -22.26
N ALA A 106 -17.47 -14.33 -22.88
CA ALA A 106 -18.56 -13.97 -23.79
C ALA A 106 -18.55 -14.87 -25.04
N GLU A 107 -19.73 -15.16 -25.61
CA GLU A 107 -19.85 -15.90 -26.88
C GLU A 107 -18.85 -15.39 -27.93
N GLY A 108 -18.03 -16.28 -28.48
CA GLY A 108 -16.97 -15.94 -29.46
C GLY A 108 -15.53 -15.77 -28.93
N LYS A 109 -15.28 -15.84 -27.63
CA LYS A 109 -13.90 -15.84 -27.10
C LYS A 109 -13.19 -17.18 -27.31
N LYS A 110 -12.04 -17.11 -27.99
CA LYS A 110 -11.19 -18.28 -28.26
C LYS A 110 -10.32 -18.73 -27.08
N HIS A 111 -10.40 -18.05 -25.92
CA HIS A 111 -9.51 -18.29 -24.78
C HIS A 111 -10.29 -18.88 -23.60
N ALA A 112 -9.90 -20.09 -23.20
CA ALA A 112 -10.37 -20.78 -22.00
C ALA A 112 -9.71 -20.28 -20.70
N GLU A 113 -9.00 -19.15 -20.74
CA GLU A 113 -8.23 -18.60 -19.62
C GLU A 113 -8.83 -17.29 -19.13
N GLN A 114 -8.74 -17.03 -17.82
CA GLN A 114 -9.18 -15.77 -17.21
C GLN A 114 -8.44 -14.59 -17.83
N GLY A 115 -9.16 -13.64 -18.40
CA GLY A 115 -8.62 -12.38 -18.90
C GLY A 115 -8.48 -11.34 -17.80
N ALA A 116 -7.77 -10.25 -18.10
CA ALA A 116 -7.73 -9.08 -17.23
C ALA A 116 -9.14 -8.48 -17.06
N GLY A 117 -9.52 -8.17 -15.83
CA GLY A 117 -10.84 -7.61 -15.50
C GLY A 117 -11.02 -6.15 -15.96
N ASP A 118 -9.91 -5.48 -16.28
CA ASP A 118 -9.91 -4.11 -16.80
C ASP A 118 -8.66 -3.87 -17.65
N GLN A 119 -8.65 -2.78 -18.40
CA GLN A 119 -7.44 -2.21 -18.99
C GLN A 119 -6.67 -1.41 -17.94
N GLY A 120 -5.36 -1.24 -18.13
CA GLY A 120 -4.58 -0.39 -17.25
C GLY A 120 -3.08 -0.56 -17.37
N LEU A 121 -2.36 0.33 -16.69
CA LEU A 121 -0.91 0.30 -16.55
C LEU A 121 -0.57 0.04 -15.08
N MET A 122 0.34 -0.88 -14.81
CA MET A 122 0.83 -1.18 -13.47
C MET A 122 2.35 -1.13 -13.47
N PHE A 123 2.92 -0.66 -12.36
CA PHE A 123 4.36 -0.50 -12.21
C PHE A 123 4.88 -1.27 -11.00
N GLY A 124 6.06 -1.84 -11.16
CA GLY A 124 6.88 -2.34 -10.07
C GLY A 124 8.18 -1.56 -10.00
N PHE A 125 8.71 -1.38 -8.78
CA PHE A 125 9.96 -0.68 -8.56
C PHE A 125 10.76 -1.33 -7.42
N ALA A 126 12.09 -1.30 -7.52
CA ALA A 126 13.00 -1.65 -6.45
C ALA A 126 14.35 -0.91 -6.63
N CYS A 127 15.03 -0.65 -5.52
CA CYS A 127 16.38 -0.07 -5.53
C CYS A 127 17.16 -0.49 -4.28
N THR A 128 18.48 -0.32 -4.32
CA THR A 128 19.40 -0.71 -3.24
C THR A 128 19.52 0.31 -2.10
N GLU A 129 18.65 1.33 -2.05
CA GLU A 129 18.76 2.41 -1.06
C GLU A 129 18.49 1.98 0.37
N THR A 130 17.71 0.92 0.57
CA THR A 130 17.34 0.38 1.89
C THR A 130 17.43 -1.14 1.92
N PRO A 131 17.54 -1.77 3.11
CA PRO A 131 17.58 -3.23 3.23
C PRO A 131 16.36 -3.95 2.61
N ASN A 132 15.21 -3.29 2.56
CA ASN A 132 13.98 -3.84 2.00
C ASN A 132 13.84 -3.56 0.51
N LEU A 133 14.88 -3.02 -0.12
CA LEU A 133 14.92 -2.65 -1.55
C LEU A 133 13.82 -1.65 -1.93
N MET A 134 13.60 -0.67 -1.07
CA MET A 134 12.66 0.44 -1.23
C MET A 134 13.40 1.77 -1.35
N PRO A 135 12.78 2.79 -1.98
CA PRO A 135 13.28 4.16 -1.91
C PRO A 135 13.33 4.65 -0.46
N ALA A 136 14.46 5.24 -0.07
CA ALA A 136 14.69 5.65 1.30
C ALA A 136 13.70 6.71 1.84
N PRO A 137 13.25 7.73 1.05
CA PRO A 137 12.32 8.72 1.57
C PRO A 137 11.01 8.12 2.06
N ILE A 138 10.37 7.23 1.28
CA ILE A 138 9.11 6.58 1.67
C ILE A 138 9.34 5.56 2.79
N TYR A 139 10.44 4.82 2.76
CA TYR A 139 10.79 3.86 3.80
C TYR A 139 10.90 4.54 5.17
N TYR A 140 11.61 5.66 5.25
CA TYR A 140 11.74 6.42 6.50
C TYR A 140 10.43 7.11 6.91
N ALA A 141 9.66 7.64 5.95
CA ALA A 141 8.36 8.23 6.27
C ALA A 141 7.40 7.19 6.89
N HIS A 142 7.34 5.98 6.34
CA HIS A 142 6.58 4.86 6.93
C HIS A 142 7.09 4.47 8.32
N ALA A 143 8.41 4.40 8.51
CA ALA A 143 9.01 4.03 9.79
C ALA A 143 8.63 5.03 10.90
N LEU A 144 8.64 6.34 10.60
CA LEU A 144 8.17 7.37 11.53
C LEU A 144 6.69 7.20 11.89
N GLY A 145 5.84 6.94 10.88
CA GLY A 145 4.41 6.69 11.10
C GLY A 145 4.14 5.46 11.97
N ARG A 146 4.86 4.35 11.72
CA ARG A 146 4.77 3.13 12.55
C ARG A 146 5.18 3.40 13.99
N LYS A 147 6.28 4.14 14.20
CA LYS A 147 6.75 4.51 15.54
C LYS A 147 5.71 5.29 16.33
N LEU A 148 5.06 6.27 15.69
CA LEU A 148 3.98 7.05 16.31
C LEU A 148 2.81 6.15 16.71
N THR A 149 2.37 5.26 15.83
CA THR A 149 1.28 4.32 16.11
C THR A 149 1.65 3.34 17.23
N ASP A 150 2.87 2.82 17.23
CA ASP A 150 3.38 1.93 18.29
C ASP A 150 3.34 2.63 19.67
N LEU A 151 3.86 3.85 19.74
CA LEU A 151 3.82 4.66 20.97
C LEU A 151 2.39 4.90 21.47
N ARG A 152 1.44 5.13 20.57
CA ARG A 152 0.04 5.35 20.89
C ARG A 152 -0.65 4.05 21.33
N LYS A 153 -0.57 2.97 20.54
CA LYS A 153 -1.25 1.70 20.82
C LYS A 153 -0.76 1.04 22.10
N HIS A 154 0.55 1.12 22.39
CA HIS A 154 1.12 0.64 23.66
C HIS A 154 0.94 1.62 24.85
N LYS A 155 0.14 2.67 24.67
CA LYS A 155 -0.17 3.68 25.72
C LYS A 155 1.07 4.32 26.35
N LYS A 156 2.19 4.36 25.63
CA LYS A 156 3.43 5.01 26.09
C LYS A 156 3.30 6.54 26.10
N VAL A 157 2.39 7.07 25.27
CA VAL A 157 2.15 8.51 25.12
C VAL A 157 0.64 8.75 25.08
N SER A 158 0.09 9.27 26.17
CA SER A 158 -1.36 9.41 26.36
C SER A 158 -2.02 10.52 25.52
N TRP A 159 -1.24 11.49 25.07
CA TRP A 159 -1.75 12.60 24.27
C TRP A 159 -1.74 12.35 22.76
N LEU A 160 -1.04 11.30 22.26
CA LEU A 160 -1.06 10.93 20.84
C LEU A 160 -2.44 10.42 20.40
N ARG A 161 -2.86 10.86 19.22
CA ARG A 161 -4.12 10.49 18.59
C ARG A 161 -3.85 9.78 17.25
N PRO A 162 -4.88 9.13 16.64
CA PRO A 162 -4.64 8.23 15.51
C PRO A 162 -4.16 8.90 14.23
N ASP A 163 -4.55 10.15 13.94
CA ASP A 163 -4.25 10.83 12.68
C ASP A 163 -2.89 11.51 12.72
N CYS A 164 -1.98 11.05 11.87
CA CYS A 164 -0.66 11.66 11.71
C CYS A 164 -0.22 11.62 10.25
N LYS A 165 0.63 12.60 9.88
CA LYS A 165 1.36 12.65 8.62
C LYS A 165 2.84 12.77 8.88
N THR A 166 3.64 12.10 8.08
CA THR A 166 5.11 12.17 8.12
C THR A 166 5.64 12.44 6.72
N GLN A 167 6.76 13.14 6.62
CA GLN A 167 7.46 13.37 5.35
C GLN A 167 8.95 13.42 5.60
N VAL A 168 9.73 12.80 4.72
CA VAL A 168 11.19 12.81 4.78
C VAL A 168 11.74 13.30 3.45
N SER A 169 12.63 14.28 3.50
CA SER A 169 13.36 14.84 2.37
C SER A 169 14.83 14.51 2.49
N LEU A 170 15.39 13.88 1.47
CA LEU A 170 16.80 13.50 1.40
C LEU A 170 17.54 14.35 0.37
N GLN A 171 18.78 14.66 0.67
CA GLN A 171 19.73 15.20 -0.31
C GLN A 171 20.49 14.06 -0.96
N TYR A 172 20.52 14.08 -2.30
CA TYR A 172 21.24 13.11 -3.12
C TYR A 172 22.38 13.77 -3.88
N ASN A 173 23.45 13.00 -4.10
CA ASN A 173 24.48 13.30 -5.08
C ASN A 173 24.52 12.14 -6.09
N GLY A 174 23.98 12.36 -7.29
CA GLY A 174 23.62 11.26 -8.20
C GLY A 174 22.62 10.31 -7.55
N ASN A 175 22.96 9.04 -7.45
CA ASN A 175 22.14 8.02 -6.79
C ASN A 175 22.51 7.77 -5.31
N LYS A 176 23.49 8.52 -4.76
CA LYS A 176 23.95 8.34 -3.38
C LYS A 176 23.21 9.31 -2.44
N ILE A 177 22.65 8.76 -1.37
CA ILE A 177 22.10 9.56 -0.27
C ILE A 177 23.25 10.21 0.51
N GLU A 178 23.19 11.51 0.71
CA GLU A 178 24.17 12.26 1.49
C GLU A 178 23.68 12.57 2.90
N ARG A 179 22.45 13.06 3.05
CA ARG A 179 21.88 13.49 4.32
C ARG A 179 20.36 13.60 4.27
N ILE A 180 19.75 13.69 5.44
CA ILE A 180 18.34 14.05 5.59
C ILE A 180 18.26 15.58 5.69
N ASP A 181 17.59 16.21 4.72
CA ASP A 181 17.44 17.66 4.66
C ASP A 181 16.31 18.19 5.55
N ALA A 182 15.16 17.50 5.50
CA ALA A 182 13.99 17.89 6.30
C ALA A 182 13.16 16.69 6.72
N VAL A 183 12.60 16.78 7.91
CA VAL A 183 11.61 15.83 8.46
C VAL A 183 10.39 16.62 8.90
N VAL A 184 9.23 16.29 8.36
CA VAL A 184 7.95 16.87 8.78
C VAL A 184 7.15 15.80 9.53
N VAL A 185 6.64 16.13 10.70
CA VAL A 185 5.71 15.29 11.47
C VAL A 185 4.54 16.15 11.91
N SER A 186 3.35 15.84 11.40
CA SER A 186 2.10 16.46 11.87
C SER A 186 1.29 15.39 12.57
N THR A 187 1.20 15.46 13.89
CA THR A 187 0.50 14.47 14.70
C THR A 187 -0.69 15.08 15.44
N GLN A 188 -1.84 14.43 15.31
CA GLN A 188 -3.02 14.74 16.10
C GLN A 188 -2.72 14.47 17.58
N HIS A 189 -3.19 15.37 18.45
CA HIS A 189 -2.90 15.30 19.89
C HIS A 189 -4.11 15.75 20.73
N ARG A 190 -4.12 15.39 22.00
CA ARG A 190 -5.05 15.98 22.98
C ARG A 190 -4.69 17.43 23.25
N ASP A 191 -5.67 18.24 23.61
CA ASP A 191 -5.48 19.67 23.95
C ASP A 191 -4.75 19.91 25.28
N THR A 192 -4.50 18.84 26.03
CA THR A 192 -3.83 18.87 27.34
C THR A 192 -2.31 19.01 27.28
N VAL A 193 -1.70 18.91 26.09
CA VAL A 193 -0.23 18.96 25.88
C VAL A 193 0.15 20.24 25.15
N LYS A 194 1.28 20.85 25.54
CA LYS A 194 1.81 22.04 24.88
C LYS A 194 2.58 21.69 23.61
N HIS A 195 2.55 22.59 22.62
CA HIS A 195 3.28 22.40 21.37
C HIS A 195 4.79 22.13 21.56
N SER A 196 5.43 22.87 22.47
CA SER A 196 6.87 22.69 22.77
C SER A 196 7.20 21.30 23.34
N GLU A 197 6.27 20.71 24.11
CA GLU A 197 6.43 19.35 24.64
C GLU A 197 6.28 18.30 23.53
N ILE A 198 5.32 18.53 22.61
CA ILE A 198 5.13 17.67 21.42
C ILE A 198 6.39 17.72 20.56
N GLU A 199 6.89 18.92 20.24
CA GLU A 199 8.06 19.12 19.40
C GLU A 199 9.30 18.42 19.97
N ALA A 200 9.61 18.69 21.23
CA ALA A 200 10.76 18.06 21.91
C ALA A 200 10.62 16.53 21.93
N PHE A 201 9.44 16.01 22.27
CA PHE A 201 9.20 14.57 22.32
C PHE A 201 9.37 13.92 20.96
N ILE A 202 8.77 14.49 19.91
CA ILE A 202 8.80 13.94 18.55
C ILE A 202 10.23 13.93 17.99
N ILE A 203 10.99 15.00 18.21
CA ILE A 203 12.39 15.06 17.75
C ILE A 203 13.24 13.96 18.43
N GLU A 204 13.17 13.86 19.76
CA GLU A 204 14.05 12.95 20.51
C GLU A 204 13.60 11.49 20.48
N ASN A 205 12.30 11.21 20.61
CA ASN A 205 11.79 9.84 20.79
C ASN A 205 11.18 9.22 19.54
N VAL A 206 11.04 10.00 18.47
CA VAL A 206 10.52 9.49 17.19
C VAL A 206 11.56 9.69 16.09
N ILE A 207 11.94 10.93 15.80
CA ILE A 207 12.80 11.22 14.64
C ILE A 207 14.21 10.65 14.85
N LYS A 208 14.87 11.02 15.95
CA LYS A 208 16.25 10.57 16.24
C LYS A 208 16.36 9.10 16.63
N ASP A 209 15.25 8.49 17.06
CA ASP A 209 15.20 7.06 17.38
C ASP A 209 15.04 6.18 16.14
N VAL A 210 14.31 6.68 15.11
CA VAL A 210 13.97 5.94 13.90
C VAL A 210 14.95 6.16 12.77
N LEU A 211 15.42 7.42 12.59
CA LEU A 211 16.24 7.77 11.43
C LEU A 211 17.73 7.52 11.67
N PRO A 212 18.50 7.11 10.65
CA PRO A 212 19.93 6.88 10.76
C PRO A 212 20.66 8.14 11.24
N LYS A 213 21.41 8.02 12.33
CA LYS A 213 22.10 9.15 12.95
C LYS A 213 23.16 9.78 12.04
N GLU A 214 23.79 8.96 11.21
CA GLU A 214 24.78 9.37 10.22
C GLU A 214 24.20 10.22 9.08
N LEU A 215 22.89 10.19 8.88
CA LEU A 215 22.20 11.02 7.90
C LEU A 215 21.61 12.30 8.50
N LEU A 216 21.64 12.44 9.84
CA LEU A 216 21.16 13.63 10.54
C LEU A 216 22.34 14.54 10.89
N ASP A 217 22.23 15.84 10.59
CA ASP A 217 23.27 16.83 10.90
C ASP A 217 22.67 18.13 11.46
N SER A 218 23.54 19.11 11.75
CA SER A 218 23.11 20.41 12.28
C SER A 218 22.28 21.26 11.32
N LYS A 219 22.20 20.88 10.03
CA LYS A 219 21.40 21.54 9.00
C LYS A 219 20.07 20.83 8.77
N THR A 220 19.83 19.65 9.36
CA THR A 220 18.56 18.94 9.25
C THR A 220 17.45 19.74 9.90
N ARG A 221 16.41 20.03 9.14
CA ARG A 221 15.25 20.80 9.59
C ARG A 221 14.18 19.87 10.15
N TYR A 222 13.74 20.14 11.36
CA TYR A 222 12.63 19.43 12.00
C TYR A 222 11.39 20.32 12.02
N LEU A 223 10.31 19.88 11.39
CA LEU A 223 9.06 20.61 11.27
C LEU A 223 7.95 19.79 11.95
N VAL A 224 7.75 20.03 13.24
CA VAL A 224 6.76 19.30 14.05
C VAL A 224 5.54 20.17 14.26
N ASN A 225 4.35 19.69 13.83
CA ASN A 225 3.09 20.44 13.89
C ASN A 225 3.29 21.92 13.50
N PRO A 226 3.76 22.24 12.29
CA PRO A 226 4.20 23.60 11.93
C PRO A 226 3.06 24.64 11.99
N THR A 227 1.78 24.20 12.00
CA THR A 227 0.61 25.05 12.21
C THR A 227 0.26 25.25 13.68
N GLY A 228 1.01 24.62 14.58
CA GLY A 228 0.85 24.71 16.04
C GLY A 228 -0.10 23.66 16.59
N ARG A 229 -1.41 23.81 16.43
CA ARG A 229 -2.42 22.96 17.05
C ARG A 229 -3.04 21.99 16.06
N PHE A 230 -3.07 20.69 16.42
CA PHE A 230 -3.74 19.64 15.63
C PHE A 230 -4.55 18.73 16.56
N VAL A 231 -5.65 19.23 17.10
CA VAL A 231 -6.55 18.49 18.01
C VAL A 231 -7.70 17.85 17.23
N ILE A 232 -8.35 18.60 16.33
CA ILE A 232 -9.38 18.07 15.44
C ILE A 232 -8.67 17.40 14.25
N GLY A 233 -8.86 16.09 14.10
CA GLY A 233 -8.25 15.29 13.06
C GLY A 233 -9.08 14.05 12.73
N GLY A 234 -8.52 13.15 11.93
CA GLY A 234 -9.25 12.00 11.44
C GLY A 234 -10.49 12.38 10.63
N PRO A 235 -11.50 11.50 10.51
CA PRO A 235 -12.72 11.77 9.75
C PRO A 235 -13.55 12.96 10.26
N GLU A 236 -13.33 13.40 11.49
CA GLU A 236 -13.92 14.63 11.99
C GLU A 236 -13.35 15.85 11.28
N GLY A 237 -12.04 15.92 11.13
CA GLY A 237 -11.34 17.03 10.51
C GLY A 237 -11.51 17.07 8.98
N ASP A 238 -11.34 15.94 8.30
CA ASP A 238 -11.37 15.83 6.83
C ASP A 238 -12.10 14.57 6.39
N SER A 239 -12.58 14.55 5.15
CA SER A 239 -13.18 13.35 4.54
C SER A 239 -12.12 12.41 4.00
N GLY A 240 -12.35 11.10 4.19
CA GLY A 240 -11.54 10.05 3.63
C GLY A 240 -12.29 9.23 2.60
N LEU A 241 -11.56 8.79 1.59
CA LEU A 241 -12.05 7.86 0.56
C LEU A 241 -11.00 6.80 0.27
N THR A 242 -11.48 5.59 -0.04
CA THR A 242 -10.64 4.49 -0.50
C THR A 242 -9.86 4.89 -1.75
N GLY A 243 -8.57 4.55 -1.80
CA GLY A 243 -7.74 4.74 -2.99
C GLY A 243 -7.21 6.15 -3.20
N ARG A 244 -7.22 7.04 -2.19
CA ARG A 244 -6.67 8.39 -2.28
C ARG A 244 -5.24 8.53 -1.75
N LYS A 245 -4.58 7.43 -1.37
CA LYS A 245 -3.19 7.41 -0.89
C LYS A 245 -2.31 6.46 -1.70
N ILE A 246 -2.58 6.34 -3.01
CA ILE A 246 -1.92 5.38 -3.91
C ILE A 246 -0.40 5.55 -4.00
N ILE A 247 0.11 6.76 -3.85
CA ILE A 247 1.55 7.04 -3.87
C ILE A 247 2.20 6.65 -2.53
N VAL A 248 1.50 6.88 -1.41
CA VAL A 248 1.90 6.38 -0.08
C VAL A 248 1.89 4.85 -0.05
N ASP A 249 0.92 4.24 -0.68
CA ASP A 249 0.76 2.78 -0.74
C ASP A 249 1.87 2.09 -1.53
N THR A 250 2.57 2.81 -2.41
CA THR A 250 3.57 2.27 -3.34
C THR A 250 4.98 2.78 -3.04
N TYR A 251 5.54 3.65 -3.88
CA TYR A 251 6.96 4.00 -3.84
C TYR A 251 7.24 5.46 -3.45
N GLY A 252 6.23 6.19 -2.94
CA GLY A 252 6.38 7.57 -2.48
C GLY A 252 6.77 8.58 -3.56
N GLY A 253 6.48 8.27 -4.83
CA GLY A 253 6.79 9.12 -5.98
C GLY A 253 8.14 8.86 -6.64
N MET A 254 8.92 7.86 -6.15
CA MET A 254 10.19 7.49 -6.79
C MET A 254 9.97 6.59 -8.01
N GLY A 255 9.03 5.65 -7.95
CA GLY A 255 8.54 4.87 -9.07
C GLY A 255 7.29 5.50 -9.67
N ARG A 256 7.04 5.24 -10.97
CA ARG A 256 5.81 5.65 -11.64
C ARG A 256 4.60 4.90 -11.08
N HIS A 257 3.40 5.41 -11.37
CA HIS A 257 2.15 4.80 -10.93
C HIS A 257 1.11 4.83 -12.06
N GLY A 258 0.38 3.73 -12.23
CA GLY A 258 -0.66 3.63 -13.28
C GLY A 258 -2.01 4.22 -12.89
N GLY A 259 -2.20 4.62 -11.63
CA GLY A 259 -3.43 5.24 -11.13
C GLY A 259 -4.39 4.28 -10.40
N GLY A 260 -4.22 2.97 -10.52
CA GLY A 260 -5.09 1.96 -9.88
C GLY A 260 -4.89 1.90 -8.36
N ALA A 261 -5.97 2.00 -7.59
CA ALA A 261 -5.97 1.78 -6.14
C ALA A 261 -6.00 0.28 -5.79
N PHE A 262 -5.53 -0.08 -4.61
CA PHE A 262 -5.46 -1.47 -4.14
C PHE A 262 -6.60 -1.85 -3.21
N SER A 263 -6.79 -1.09 -2.14
CA SER A 263 -7.72 -1.43 -1.05
C SER A 263 -9.14 -1.65 -1.55
N GLY A 264 -9.81 -2.65 -0.99
CA GLY A 264 -11.16 -3.04 -1.35
C GLY A 264 -11.29 -3.87 -2.63
N LYS A 265 -10.21 -4.12 -3.36
CA LYS A 265 -10.22 -4.92 -4.60
C LYS A 265 -9.68 -6.32 -4.35
N ASP A 266 -10.46 -7.35 -4.75
CA ASP A 266 -9.98 -8.73 -4.75
C ASP A 266 -8.90 -8.96 -5.83
N PRO A 267 -8.08 -10.04 -5.74
CA PRO A 267 -6.93 -10.25 -6.62
C PRO A 267 -7.25 -10.53 -8.10
N SER A 268 -8.53 -10.63 -8.49
CA SER A 268 -8.89 -10.68 -9.91
C SER A 268 -8.69 -9.33 -10.61
N LYS A 269 -8.64 -8.24 -9.85
CA LYS A 269 -8.39 -6.88 -10.33
C LYS A 269 -6.89 -6.71 -10.51
N VAL A 270 -6.45 -6.54 -11.77
CA VAL A 270 -5.04 -6.38 -12.14
C VAL A 270 -4.40 -5.12 -11.55
N ASP A 271 -5.17 -4.08 -11.24
CA ASP A 271 -4.70 -2.91 -10.50
C ASP A 271 -3.93 -3.31 -9.24
N ARG A 272 -4.44 -4.30 -8.51
CA ARG A 272 -3.80 -4.80 -7.30
C ARG A 272 -2.83 -5.94 -7.59
N SER A 273 -3.28 -7.01 -8.21
CA SER A 273 -2.49 -8.23 -8.39
C SER A 273 -1.27 -8.02 -9.30
N ALA A 274 -1.41 -7.28 -10.41
CA ALA A 274 -0.28 -7.02 -11.29
C ALA A 274 0.71 -5.98 -10.71
N ALA A 275 0.24 -5.01 -9.91
CA ALA A 275 1.14 -4.13 -9.18
C ALA A 275 1.97 -4.90 -8.13
N TYR A 276 1.35 -5.86 -7.43
CA TYR A 276 2.07 -6.76 -6.51
C TYR A 276 3.07 -7.65 -7.25
N MET A 277 2.69 -8.18 -8.41
CA MET A 277 3.61 -8.92 -9.28
C MET A 277 4.76 -8.05 -9.76
N GLY A 278 4.49 -6.79 -10.12
CA GLY A 278 5.52 -5.82 -10.51
C GLY A 278 6.54 -5.61 -9.39
N ARG A 279 6.08 -5.45 -8.16
CA ARG A 279 6.97 -5.37 -6.98
C ARG A 279 7.81 -6.63 -6.81
N TYR A 280 7.18 -7.81 -6.91
CA TYR A 280 7.86 -9.09 -6.78
C TYR A 280 8.98 -9.24 -7.82
N VAL A 281 8.70 -8.94 -9.09
CA VAL A 281 9.68 -9.01 -10.17
C VAL A 281 10.81 -8.00 -9.96
N ALA A 282 10.49 -6.72 -9.75
CA ALA A 282 11.49 -5.67 -9.55
C ALA A 282 12.42 -5.99 -8.37
N LYS A 283 11.85 -6.48 -7.26
CA LYS A 283 12.62 -6.85 -6.08
C LYS A 283 13.57 -8.02 -6.35
N ASN A 284 13.13 -9.04 -7.09
CA ASN A 284 13.97 -10.17 -7.47
C ASN A 284 15.08 -9.78 -8.46
N ILE A 285 14.85 -8.83 -9.37
CA ILE A 285 15.90 -8.31 -10.27
C ILE A 285 17.03 -7.66 -9.46
N VAL A 286 16.68 -6.78 -8.51
CA VAL A 286 17.67 -6.10 -7.66
C VAL A 286 18.36 -7.09 -6.71
N ALA A 287 17.61 -8.01 -6.11
CA ALA A 287 18.17 -9.05 -5.23
C ALA A 287 19.10 -10.02 -5.98
N ALA A 288 18.88 -10.26 -7.28
CA ALA A 288 19.76 -11.03 -8.14
C ALA A 288 21.08 -10.30 -8.47
N GLY A 289 21.18 -9.01 -8.14
CA GLY A 289 22.32 -8.15 -8.47
C GLY A 289 22.37 -7.75 -9.95
N LEU A 290 21.27 -7.86 -10.69
CA LEU A 290 21.19 -7.52 -12.11
C LEU A 290 21.11 -6.00 -12.35
N ALA A 291 20.60 -5.24 -11.40
CA ALA A 291 20.57 -3.79 -11.40
C ALA A 291 20.55 -3.25 -9.96
N ASP A 292 21.00 -1.99 -9.77
CA ASP A 292 20.89 -1.31 -8.47
C ASP A 292 19.55 -0.59 -8.31
N ARG A 293 18.86 -0.32 -9.45
CA ARG A 293 17.56 0.30 -9.53
C ARG A 293 16.81 -0.22 -10.74
N VAL A 294 15.54 -0.53 -10.59
CA VAL A 294 14.72 -1.03 -11.71
C VAL A 294 13.27 -0.60 -11.55
N GLU A 295 12.66 -0.29 -12.68
CA GLU A 295 11.22 -0.14 -12.83
C GLU A 295 10.73 -1.12 -13.90
N ILE A 296 9.60 -1.77 -13.64
CA ILE A 296 8.90 -2.61 -14.60
C ILE A 296 7.50 -2.07 -14.82
N GLN A 297 7.05 -2.01 -16.07
CA GLN A 297 5.70 -1.61 -16.45
C GLN A 297 5.00 -2.77 -17.14
N PHE A 298 3.74 -2.99 -16.77
CA PHE A 298 2.81 -3.88 -17.46
C PHE A 298 1.64 -3.08 -18.01
N ALA A 299 1.15 -3.45 -19.20
CA ALA A 299 -0.10 -2.94 -19.74
C ALA A 299 -1.05 -4.11 -20.03
N TYR A 300 -2.31 -3.98 -19.62
CA TYR A 300 -3.36 -4.96 -19.90
C TYR A 300 -4.49 -4.35 -20.71
N ALA A 301 -5.12 -5.19 -21.52
CA ALA A 301 -6.39 -4.91 -22.17
C ALA A 301 -7.49 -5.76 -21.53
N ILE A 302 -8.67 -5.20 -21.34
CA ILE A 302 -9.82 -5.91 -20.76
C ILE A 302 -10.08 -7.23 -21.51
N GLY A 303 -10.27 -8.30 -20.77
CA GLY A 303 -10.58 -9.62 -21.29
C GLY A 303 -9.43 -10.36 -21.96
N HIS A 304 -8.23 -9.79 -22.02
CA HIS A 304 -7.03 -10.48 -22.52
C HIS A 304 -6.23 -11.11 -21.37
N PRO A 305 -5.79 -12.37 -21.49
CA PRO A 305 -5.00 -13.04 -20.45
C PRO A 305 -3.54 -12.61 -20.43
N GLU A 306 -2.97 -12.24 -21.57
CA GLU A 306 -1.58 -11.78 -21.66
C GLU A 306 -1.49 -10.25 -21.53
N PRO A 307 -0.43 -9.70 -20.91
CA PRO A 307 -0.18 -8.28 -20.99
C PRO A 307 0.08 -7.85 -22.44
N VAL A 308 -0.40 -6.66 -22.79
CA VAL A 308 -0.16 -6.06 -24.13
C VAL A 308 1.30 -5.64 -24.27
N SER A 309 1.95 -5.26 -23.16
CA SER A 309 3.37 -4.93 -23.11
C SER A 309 3.96 -5.18 -21.73
N VAL A 310 5.27 -5.50 -21.73
CA VAL A 310 6.13 -5.55 -20.53
C VAL A 310 7.37 -4.73 -20.85
N HIS A 311 7.67 -3.72 -20.05
CA HIS A 311 8.85 -2.87 -20.25
C HIS A 311 9.69 -2.82 -18.97
N ILE A 312 11.00 -2.84 -19.10
CA ILE A 312 11.96 -2.76 -18.01
C ILE A 312 12.91 -1.60 -18.26
N ASP A 313 13.16 -0.81 -17.23
CA ASP A 313 14.13 0.29 -17.22
C ASP A 313 15.00 0.16 -15.96
N THR A 314 16.28 -0.05 -16.15
CA THR A 314 17.27 -0.13 -15.06
C THR A 314 17.89 1.22 -14.72
N PHE A 315 17.47 2.31 -15.33
CA PHE A 315 18.01 3.66 -15.11
C PHE A 315 19.55 3.71 -15.28
N GLN A 316 20.08 2.96 -16.23
CA GLN A 316 21.52 2.82 -16.49
C GLN A 316 22.31 2.17 -15.34
N THR A 317 21.65 1.48 -14.43
CA THR A 317 22.31 0.73 -13.33
C THR A 317 22.42 -0.77 -13.62
N GLY A 318 21.91 -1.22 -14.76
CA GLY A 318 21.96 -2.62 -15.20
C GLY A 318 23.39 -3.16 -15.28
N LYS A 319 23.60 -4.38 -14.77
CA LYS A 319 24.88 -5.09 -14.89
C LYS A 319 24.94 -5.93 -16.19
N VAL A 320 23.77 -6.12 -16.81
CA VAL A 320 23.56 -6.66 -18.16
C VAL A 320 22.53 -5.78 -18.87
N ASP A 321 22.41 -5.92 -20.18
CA ASP A 321 21.46 -5.14 -20.98
C ASP A 321 20.01 -5.36 -20.53
N ASP A 322 19.20 -4.31 -20.57
CA ASP A 322 17.78 -4.34 -20.18
C ASP A 322 16.99 -5.40 -20.99
N ASP A 323 17.30 -5.59 -22.26
CA ASP A 323 16.69 -6.64 -23.11
C ASP A 323 16.96 -8.06 -22.59
N LYS A 324 18.17 -8.32 -22.06
CA LYS A 324 18.50 -9.59 -21.42
C LYS A 324 17.74 -9.79 -20.13
N ILE A 325 17.59 -8.73 -19.33
CA ILE A 325 16.79 -8.76 -18.11
C ILE A 325 15.32 -9.02 -18.47
N ALA A 326 14.79 -8.34 -19.48
CA ALA A 326 13.41 -8.52 -19.94
C ALA A 326 13.14 -9.95 -20.43
N SER A 327 14.10 -10.53 -21.18
CA SER A 327 14.04 -11.92 -21.63
C SER A 327 14.07 -12.90 -20.46
N ALA A 328 14.94 -12.69 -19.47
CA ALA A 328 15.00 -13.51 -18.26
C ALA A 328 13.70 -13.43 -17.44
N VAL A 329 13.14 -12.24 -17.32
CA VAL A 329 11.88 -11.99 -16.60
C VAL A 329 10.72 -12.77 -17.25
N THR A 330 10.58 -12.74 -18.57
CA THR A 330 9.53 -13.48 -19.28
C THR A 330 9.72 -15.01 -19.23
N GLN A 331 10.94 -15.50 -19.01
CA GLN A 331 11.22 -16.93 -18.82
C GLN A 331 10.86 -17.40 -17.38
N VAL A 332 11.08 -16.56 -16.38
CA VAL A 332 10.96 -16.93 -14.96
C VAL A 332 9.56 -16.67 -14.42
N PHE A 333 8.86 -15.63 -14.91
CA PHE A 333 7.56 -15.21 -14.40
C PHE A 333 6.47 -15.31 -15.46
N SER A 334 5.25 -15.55 -15.00
CA SER A 334 4.05 -15.48 -15.82
C SER A 334 3.19 -14.29 -15.38
N PHE A 335 2.78 -13.50 -16.35
CA PHE A 335 2.01 -12.27 -16.14
C PHE A 335 0.50 -12.43 -16.40
N LYS A 336 0.05 -13.65 -16.68
CA LYS A 336 -1.38 -13.94 -16.79
C LYS A 336 -2.06 -13.74 -15.44
N PRO A 337 -3.22 -13.04 -15.35
CA PRO A 337 -3.89 -12.75 -14.09
C PRO A 337 -4.09 -13.97 -13.18
N ALA A 338 -4.56 -15.10 -13.73
CA ALA A 338 -4.73 -16.34 -12.97
C ALA A 338 -3.41 -16.88 -12.40
N ASN A 339 -2.30 -16.77 -13.18
CA ASN A 339 -1.00 -17.23 -12.75
C ASN A 339 -0.37 -16.31 -11.69
N ILE A 340 -0.59 -14.99 -11.77
CA ILE A 340 -0.19 -14.04 -10.74
C ILE A 340 -0.84 -14.40 -9.41
N VAL A 341 -2.16 -14.59 -9.41
CA VAL A 341 -2.94 -14.98 -8.23
C VAL A 341 -2.39 -16.26 -7.60
N LYS A 342 -2.04 -17.25 -8.42
CA LYS A 342 -1.45 -18.53 -7.97
C LYS A 342 -0.03 -18.36 -7.45
N GLN A 343 0.85 -17.68 -8.21
CA GLN A 343 2.26 -17.48 -7.85
C GLN A 343 2.41 -16.74 -6.52
N LEU A 344 1.60 -15.72 -6.32
CA LEU A 344 1.62 -14.91 -5.10
C LEU A 344 0.68 -15.42 -4.02
N ASN A 345 -0.09 -16.51 -4.28
CA ASN A 345 -1.04 -17.11 -3.33
C ASN A 345 -2.01 -16.09 -2.72
N LEU A 346 -2.70 -15.34 -3.58
CA LEU A 346 -3.50 -14.16 -3.20
C LEU A 346 -4.93 -14.47 -2.74
N LEU A 347 -5.46 -15.69 -2.91
CA LEU A 347 -6.84 -16.05 -2.52
C LEU A 347 -6.93 -16.36 -1.01
N ARG A 348 -6.52 -15.40 -0.19
CA ARG A 348 -6.45 -15.50 1.28
C ARG A 348 -6.81 -14.16 1.93
N PRO A 349 -7.29 -14.15 3.20
CA PRO A 349 -7.55 -12.93 3.95
C PRO A 349 -6.24 -12.33 4.50
N ILE A 350 -5.49 -11.64 3.65
CA ILE A 350 -4.16 -11.09 3.96
C ILE A 350 -4.09 -9.57 3.74
N TYR A 351 -5.16 -8.96 3.26
CA TYR A 351 -5.14 -7.60 2.69
C TYR A 351 -5.10 -6.52 3.75
N SER A 352 -5.84 -6.66 4.85
CA SER A 352 -5.80 -5.72 5.99
C SER A 352 -4.38 -5.56 6.56
N LYS A 353 -3.53 -6.59 6.46
CA LYS A 353 -2.13 -6.53 6.90
C LYS A 353 -1.27 -5.59 6.06
N SER A 354 -1.61 -5.38 4.78
CA SER A 354 -0.84 -4.55 3.85
C SER A 354 -1.35 -3.12 3.73
N THR A 355 -2.54 -2.81 4.22
CA THR A 355 -3.24 -1.54 3.98
C THR A 355 -2.48 -0.31 4.48
N ASN A 356 -1.79 -0.40 5.62
CA ASN A 356 -1.15 0.73 6.26
C ASN A 356 0.38 0.65 6.17
N TYR A 357 1.03 1.83 6.09
CA TYR A 357 2.51 1.97 6.02
C TYR A 357 3.14 1.33 4.78
N GLY A 358 2.43 1.43 3.65
CA GLY A 358 2.83 0.92 2.36
C GLY A 358 2.52 -0.58 2.16
N HIS A 359 2.09 -0.90 0.95
CA HIS A 359 1.91 -2.29 0.53
C HIS A 359 3.24 -2.98 0.22
N PHE A 360 4.30 -2.19 0.01
CA PHE A 360 5.62 -2.66 -0.38
C PHE A 360 6.69 -2.33 0.66
N GLY A 361 7.79 -3.10 0.64
CA GLY A 361 8.93 -2.90 1.52
C GLY A 361 8.75 -3.48 2.92
N ARG A 362 7.79 -4.37 3.12
CA ARG A 362 7.51 -5.03 4.40
C ARG A 362 8.01 -6.46 4.37
N THR A 363 8.84 -6.83 5.33
CA THR A 363 9.46 -8.15 5.43
C THR A 363 9.15 -8.85 6.76
N ASP A 364 8.25 -8.28 7.53
CA ASP A 364 7.82 -8.76 8.84
C ASP A 364 6.88 -9.98 8.77
N ASP A 365 6.19 -10.19 7.64
CA ASP A 365 5.30 -11.35 7.40
C ASP A 365 5.36 -11.78 5.93
N LEU A 366 6.44 -12.44 5.52
CA LEU A 366 6.63 -12.91 4.13
C LEU A 366 5.67 -14.03 3.72
N ASP A 367 5.00 -14.67 4.66
CA ASP A 367 3.99 -15.67 4.33
C ASP A 367 2.67 -15.04 3.89
N SER A 368 2.32 -13.88 4.41
CA SER A 368 1.20 -13.07 3.93
C SER A 368 1.61 -12.17 2.77
N LEU A 369 2.73 -11.45 2.89
CA LEU A 369 3.23 -10.47 1.91
C LEU A 369 4.16 -11.14 0.89
N THR A 370 3.65 -12.11 0.15
CA THR A 370 4.43 -12.98 -0.73
C THR A 370 5.15 -12.24 -1.86
N TRP A 371 4.67 -11.08 -2.27
CA TRP A 371 5.31 -10.21 -3.26
C TRP A 371 6.60 -9.54 -2.77
N GLU A 372 6.94 -9.69 -1.50
CA GLU A 372 8.20 -9.24 -0.92
C GLU A 372 9.28 -10.34 -0.88
N LYS A 373 8.99 -11.57 -1.32
CA LYS A 373 9.98 -12.66 -1.42
C LYS A 373 11.00 -12.40 -2.52
N THR A 374 12.22 -12.92 -2.32
CA THR A 374 13.33 -12.84 -3.29
C THR A 374 13.77 -14.23 -3.77
N ASP A 375 12.86 -15.18 -3.71
CA ASP A 375 13.08 -16.60 -4.01
C ASP A 375 13.32 -16.92 -5.50
N LYS A 376 13.11 -15.94 -6.38
CA LYS A 376 13.39 -16.04 -7.82
C LYS A 376 14.70 -15.38 -8.27
N ALA A 377 15.45 -14.79 -7.34
CA ALA A 377 16.69 -14.08 -7.67
C ALA A 377 17.74 -14.98 -8.37
N ALA A 378 17.92 -16.21 -7.87
CA ALA A 378 18.87 -17.17 -8.47
C ALA A 378 18.43 -17.62 -9.87
N ASP A 379 17.14 -17.89 -10.07
CA ASP A 379 16.56 -18.28 -11.36
C ASP A 379 16.76 -17.14 -12.39
N LEU A 380 16.48 -15.89 -11.99
CA LEU A 380 16.68 -14.70 -12.83
C LEU A 380 18.14 -14.50 -13.21
N LYS A 381 19.07 -14.63 -12.26
CA LYS A 381 20.50 -14.48 -12.51
C LYS A 381 20.97 -15.48 -13.55
N LYS A 382 20.57 -16.75 -13.40
CA LYS A 382 20.88 -17.82 -14.36
C LYS A 382 20.28 -17.55 -15.75
N ALA A 383 19.00 -17.13 -15.81
CA ALA A 383 18.32 -16.84 -17.07
C ALA A 383 18.93 -15.63 -17.81
N ALA A 384 19.42 -14.63 -17.09
CA ALA A 384 20.11 -13.46 -17.65
C ALA A 384 21.55 -13.74 -18.09
N GLY A 385 22.12 -14.92 -17.76
CA GLY A 385 23.49 -15.27 -18.07
C GLY A 385 24.54 -14.49 -17.27
N ALA A 386 24.22 -14.13 -16.01
CA ALA A 386 25.05 -13.29 -15.15
C ALA A 386 25.63 -14.07 -13.94
#